data_ce49bb0b5f8e8be4b29ee3f4e57fa000
#
_entry.id   ce49bb0b5f8e8be4b29ee3f4e57fa000
#
_cell.length_a   1.000
_cell.length_b   1.000
_cell.length_c   1.000
_cell.angle_alpha   90.00
_cell.angle_beta   90.00
_cell.angle_gamma   90.00
#
_symmetry.space_group_name_H-M   'P 1'
#
loop_
_entity.id
_entity.type
_entity.pdbx_description
1 polymer ?
#
loop_
_entity_poly.entity_id
_entity_poly.type
_entity_poly.pdbx_seq_one_letter_code
_entity_poly.pdbx_strand_id
1 'polypeptide(L)'
;IQRKRQSSYTQHNRFFNPKDSSIVQILGYGFHLYTRELNRISLSGEVIKGELPDVITPRYLSAIGKTDSLVYIYGGLGNDLGKQEYGVVHYKDLYKLNLNDYSLEKKWAIPENLCDEVAASTLIVDEVEKGEHAKGLFFSSGRFLSSLVLKDLNLENGQETVLGDTIPYIFLDVNSHADLIYLASEKCYYAVTVHQVEGNNYEANIYSIASPVLPIQNITVQENRGTWWKLLFICICVAGLGGIGWRLKNSRKHDKKEAISISQQDICEKEEGVVSDINSEKEIQENDHLYSSFEAPV
;
A
#
# COMPACT_ATOMS: atom_id res chain seq x y z
N ILE A 1 -20.21 30.07 -29.19
CA ILE A 1 -18.85 29.61 -28.78
C ILE A 1 -18.94 28.11 -28.57
N GLN A 2 -18.50 27.33 -29.57
CA GLN A 2 -18.36 25.88 -29.41
C GLN A 2 -17.18 25.65 -28.44
N ARG A 3 -17.46 25.27 -27.21
CA ARG A 3 -16.45 24.68 -26.33
C ARG A 3 -16.00 23.36 -26.96
N LYS A 4 -14.84 23.33 -27.63
CA LYS A 4 -14.17 22.07 -27.94
C LYS A 4 -14.02 21.33 -26.61
N ARG A 5 -14.60 20.12 -26.49
CA ARG A 5 -14.40 19.27 -25.32
C ARG A 5 -12.89 19.07 -25.15
N GLN A 6 -12.35 19.66 -24.11
CA GLN A 6 -11.04 19.32 -23.60
C GLN A 6 -11.04 17.84 -23.24
N SER A 7 -9.93 17.15 -23.42
CA SER A 7 -9.81 15.73 -23.04
C SER A 7 -10.31 15.52 -21.61
N SER A 8 -11.23 14.58 -21.42
CA SER A 8 -11.82 14.27 -20.12
C SER A 8 -10.93 13.31 -19.33
N TYR A 9 -9.62 13.35 -19.53
CA TYR A 9 -8.66 12.53 -18.80
C TYR A 9 -8.41 13.13 -17.40
N THR A 10 -8.32 12.26 -16.42
CA THR A 10 -7.99 12.57 -15.03
C THR A 10 -6.60 12.04 -14.67
N GLN A 11 -6.09 12.40 -13.48
CA GLN A 11 -4.81 11.93 -12.95
C GLN A 11 -3.63 12.06 -13.94
N HIS A 12 -3.66 13.12 -14.76
CA HIS A 12 -2.55 13.49 -15.62
C HIS A 12 -1.61 14.46 -14.86
N ASN A 13 -0.33 14.41 -15.19
CA ASN A 13 0.64 15.34 -14.64
C ASN A 13 0.63 16.66 -15.40
N ARG A 14 0.84 17.76 -14.68
CA ARG A 14 0.90 19.11 -15.25
C ARG A 14 2.12 19.85 -14.71
N PHE A 15 2.76 20.61 -15.58
CA PHE A 15 3.85 21.49 -15.19
C PHE A 15 3.98 22.67 -16.16
N PHE A 16 4.59 23.74 -15.71
CA PHE A 16 4.91 24.88 -16.56
C PHE A 16 6.30 24.68 -17.18
N ASN A 17 6.39 24.84 -18.51
CA ASN A 17 7.64 24.89 -19.25
C ASN A 17 8.05 26.35 -19.49
N PRO A 18 9.10 26.86 -18.82
CA PRO A 18 9.54 28.23 -19.00
C PRO A 18 10.20 28.49 -20.37
N LYS A 19 10.61 27.46 -21.10
CA LYS A 19 11.31 27.60 -22.38
C LYS A 19 10.39 28.08 -23.50
N ASP A 20 9.14 27.60 -23.50
CA ASP A 20 8.12 27.99 -24.49
C ASP A 20 6.89 28.66 -23.85
N SER A 21 6.96 28.96 -22.55
CA SER A 21 5.89 29.58 -21.77
C SER A 21 4.56 28.83 -21.89
N SER A 22 4.60 27.50 -21.91
CA SER A 22 3.41 26.66 -22.00
C SER A 22 3.13 25.89 -20.70
N ILE A 23 1.86 25.54 -20.47
CA ILE A 23 1.48 24.52 -19.52
C ILE A 23 1.51 23.19 -20.27
N VAL A 24 2.33 22.27 -19.79
CA VAL A 24 2.45 20.92 -20.36
C VAL A 24 1.62 19.96 -19.53
N GLN A 25 0.84 19.14 -20.21
CA GLN A 25 0.03 18.08 -19.63
C GLN A 25 0.45 16.75 -20.27
N ILE A 26 0.78 15.76 -19.45
CA ILE A 26 1.25 14.45 -19.91
C ILE A 26 0.51 13.32 -19.24
N LEU A 27 0.42 12.18 -19.94
CA LEU A 27 -0.15 10.94 -19.44
C LEU A 27 -1.62 11.09 -19.03
N GLY A 28 -2.17 10.17 -18.24
CA GLY A 28 -3.52 10.27 -17.67
C GLY A 28 -4.41 9.07 -18.00
N TYR A 29 -5.61 9.11 -17.41
CA TYR A 29 -6.64 8.07 -17.55
C TYR A 29 -7.99 8.69 -17.84
N GLY A 30 -8.75 8.08 -18.71
CA GLY A 30 -10.15 8.45 -18.97
C GLY A 30 -10.78 7.59 -20.05
N PHE A 31 -12.09 7.41 -20.00
CA PHE A 31 -12.84 6.57 -20.92
C PHE A 31 -12.28 5.13 -21.06
N HIS A 32 -11.84 4.56 -19.91
CA HIS A 32 -11.23 3.23 -19.85
C HIS A 32 -9.90 3.10 -20.61
N LEU A 33 -9.25 4.23 -20.90
CA LEU A 33 -7.96 4.27 -21.59
C LEU A 33 -6.89 4.91 -20.71
N TYR A 34 -5.71 4.30 -20.71
CA TYR A 34 -4.46 4.93 -20.28
C TYR A 34 -3.82 5.64 -21.48
N THR A 35 -3.16 6.75 -21.27
CA THR A 35 -2.66 7.57 -22.37
C THR A 35 -1.19 7.93 -22.21
N ARG A 36 -0.55 8.22 -23.36
CA ARG A 36 0.76 8.85 -23.46
C ARG A 36 0.65 10.28 -24.01
N GLU A 37 -0.52 10.90 -23.91
CA GLU A 37 -0.70 12.25 -24.42
C GLU A 37 0.34 13.19 -23.85
N LEU A 38 0.82 14.09 -24.70
CA LEU A 38 1.62 15.27 -24.37
C LEU A 38 0.92 16.47 -24.99
N ASN A 39 0.20 17.22 -24.19
CA ASN A 39 -0.49 18.42 -24.63
C ASN A 39 0.24 19.67 -24.12
N ARG A 40 0.53 20.62 -25.00
CA ARG A 40 1.10 21.92 -24.64
C ARG A 40 0.04 22.98 -24.79
N ILE A 41 -0.20 23.74 -23.75
CA ILE A 41 -1.23 24.78 -23.68
C ILE A 41 -0.50 26.11 -23.55
N SER A 42 -0.54 26.90 -24.61
CA SER A 42 0.06 28.28 -24.61
C SER A 42 -0.70 29.20 -23.66
N LEU A 43 -0.10 30.31 -23.27
CA LEU A 43 -0.77 31.35 -22.48
C LEU A 43 -1.96 31.98 -23.21
N SER A 44 -2.03 31.92 -24.54
CA SER A 44 -3.20 32.31 -25.32
C SER A 44 -4.34 31.30 -25.32
N GLY A 45 -4.13 30.09 -24.71
CA GLY A 45 -5.09 29.02 -24.67
C GLY A 45 -5.08 28.10 -25.89
N GLU A 46 -4.13 28.25 -26.82
CA GLU A 46 -3.93 27.31 -27.91
C GLU A 46 -3.40 25.97 -27.37
N VAL A 47 -3.96 24.87 -27.84
CA VAL A 47 -3.56 23.52 -27.44
C VAL A 47 -2.89 22.80 -28.59
N ILE A 48 -1.61 22.50 -28.41
CA ILE A 48 -0.82 21.66 -29.32
C ILE A 48 -0.83 20.26 -28.75
N LYS A 49 -1.45 19.32 -29.46
CA LYS A 49 -1.55 17.91 -29.08
C LYS A 49 -0.37 17.12 -29.62
N GLY A 50 0.16 16.24 -28.81
CA GLY A 50 1.22 15.30 -29.15
C GLY A 50 1.15 14.08 -28.27
N GLU A 51 2.16 13.24 -28.39
CA GLU A 51 2.34 12.05 -27.57
C GLU A 51 3.79 11.95 -27.13
N LEU A 52 3.99 11.36 -25.94
CA LEU A 52 5.31 10.94 -25.51
C LEU A 52 5.79 9.75 -26.37
N PRO A 53 7.11 9.58 -26.55
CA PRO A 53 7.69 8.46 -27.28
C PRO A 53 7.25 7.10 -26.73
N ASP A 54 7.28 6.04 -27.59
CA ASP A 54 6.86 4.67 -27.23
C ASP A 54 7.72 4.00 -26.15
N VAL A 55 8.82 4.60 -25.77
CA VAL A 55 9.68 4.12 -24.68
C VAL A 55 8.97 4.14 -23.32
N ILE A 56 7.93 4.97 -23.16
CA ILE A 56 7.07 4.99 -21.97
C ILE A 56 5.71 4.37 -22.29
N THR A 57 5.27 3.49 -21.41
CA THR A 57 3.96 2.82 -21.50
C THR A 57 2.82 3.80 -21.15
N PRO A 58 1.64 3.69 -21.81
CA PRO A 58 0.43 4.45 -21.43
C PRO A 58 0.07 4.23 -19.97
N ARG A 59 -0.11 5.33 -19.19
CA ARG A 59 -0.30 5.24 -17.75
C ARG A 59 -0.91 6.49 -17.12
N TYR A 60 -1.26 6.39 -15.85
CA TYR A 60 -1.71 7.46 -14.98
C TYR A 60 -1.11 7.31 -13.57
N LEU A 61 -1.35 8.24 -12.67
CA LEU A 61 -0.77 8.25 -11.31
C LEU A 61 0.77 8.13 -11.30
N SER A 62 1.45 8.69 -12.31
CA SER A 62 2.89 8.87 -12.24
C SER A 62 3.22 10.09 -11.39
N ALA A 63 4.34 10.05 -10.71
CA ALA A 63 4.88 11.24 -10.05
C ALA A 63 5.84 11.99 -10.97
N ILE A 64 5.90 13.32 -10.84
CA ILE A 64 6.85 14.15 -11.56
C ILE A 64 7.72 14.96 -10.62
N GLY A 65 9.03 15.02 -10.93
CA GLY A 65 9.99 15.93 -10.34
C GLY A 65 10.53 16.88 -11.40
N LYS A 66 10.51 18.18 -11.14
CA LYS A 66 10.92 19.18 -12.14
C LYS A 66 12.15 19.95 -11.67
N THR A 67 13.09 20.14 -12.59
CA THR A 67 14.16 21.14 -12.51
C THR A 67 13.96 22.22 -13.59
N ASP A 68 14.91 23.12 -13.79
CA ASP A 68 14.82 24.17 -14.79
C ASP A 68 14.70 23.68 -16.25
N SER A 69 15.30 22.53 -16.58
CA SER A 69 15.38 22.01 -17.94
C SER A 69 14.91 20.57 -18.11
N LEU A 70 14.60 19.89 -17.03
CA LEU A 70 14.27 18.47 -17.02
C LEU A 70 13.01 18.19 -16.21
N VAL A 71 12.27 17.16 -16.62
CA VAL A 71 11.20 16.54 -15.81
C VAL A 71 11.51 15.07 -15.66
N TYR A 72 11.58 14.61 -14.43
CA TYR A 72 11.63 13.20 -14.08
C TYR A 72 10.20 12.67 -13.97
N ILE A 73 9.91 11.55 -14.63
CA ILE A 73 8.60 10.88 -14.59
C ILE A 73 8.82 9.52 -13.94
N TYR A 74 8.20 9.28 -12.80
CA TYR A 74 8.39 8.08 -12.01
C TYR A 74 7.10 7.27 -11.90
N GLY A 75 7.19 5.97 -12.17
CA GLY A 75 6.18 4.98 -11.86
C GLY A 75 4.83 5.22 -12.53
N GLY A 76 3.77 4.87 -11.83
CA GLY A 76 2.39 4.99 -12.27
C GLY A 76 1.72 3.66 -12.59
N LEU A 77 0.46 3.72 -13.02
CA LEU A 77 -0.42 2.59 -13.29
C LEU A 77 -0.85 2.59 -14.76
N GLY A 78 -0.85 1.43 -15.42
CA GLY A 78 -1.26 1.33 -16.81
C GLY A 78 -1.00 -0.05 -17.41
N ASN A 79 -0.95 -0.14 -18.74
CA ASN A 79 -0.49 -1.33 -19.45
C ASN A 79 -0.07 -0.98 -20.89
N ASP A 80 0.64 -1.89 -21.55
CA ASP A 80 1.20 -1.68 -22.89
C ASP A 80 0.14 -1.45 -23.97
N LEU A 81 -1.07 -1.94 -23.78
CA LEU A 81 -2.19 -1.78 -24.72
C LEU A 81 -2.98 -0.48 -24.48
N GLY A 82 -2.71 0.23 -23.40
CA GLY A 82 -3.37 1.48 -23.05
C GLY A 82 -4.86 1.32 -22.71
N LYS A 83 -5.34 0.12 -22.39
CA LYS A 83 -6.76 -0.14 -22.13
C LYS A 83 -6.98 -0.85 -20.81
N GLN A 84 -7.93 -0.37 -20.02
CA GLN A 84 -8.25 -0.90 -18.71
C GLN A 84 -8.68 -2.37 -18.73
N GLU A 85 -9.33 -2.83 -19.80
CA GLU A 85 -9.81 -4.21 -19.94
C GLU A 85 -8.69 -5.28 -19.90
N TYR A 86 -7.45 -4.88 -20.15
CA TYR A 86 -6.28 -5.77 -20.09
C TYR A 86 -5.57 -5.71 -18.74
N GLY A 87 -6.22 -5.15 -17.72
CA GLY A 87 -5.71 -5.06 -16.38
C GLY A 87 -4.80 -3.85 -16.16
N VAL A 88 -4.21 -3.80 -14.97
CA VAL A 88 -3.31 -2.73 -14.55
C VAL A 88 -1.99 -3.30 -14.08
N VAL A 89 -0.92 -2.66 -14.50
CA VAL A 89 0.47 -2.94 -14.09
C VAL A 89 0.96 -1.75 -13.27
N HIS A 90 1.65 -2.03 -12.17
CA HIS A 90 2.34 -1.03 -11.37
C HIS A 90 3.76 -0.88 -11.88
N TYR A 91 4.08 0.29 -12.39
CA TYR A 91 5.42 0.57 -12.89
C TYR A 91 6.31 1.14 -11.79
N LYS A 92 7.53 0.65 -11.71
CA LYS A 92 8.60 1.18 -10.89
C LYS A 92 9.79 1.47 -11.79
N ASP A 93 9.66 2.54 -12.56
CA ASP A 93 10.63 2.97 -13.56
C ASP A 93 10.78 4.49 -13.53
N LEU A 94 11.88 4.98 -14.06
CA LEU A 94 12.18 6.41 -14.13
C LEU A 94 12.52 6.81 -15.57
N TYR A 95 11.90 7.90 -15.99
CA TYR A 95 12.19 8.58 -17.25
C TYR A 95 12.63 10.00 -17.00
N LYS A 96 13.43 10.52 -17.92
CA LYS A 96 13.93 11.88 -17.97
C LYS A 96 13.46 12.55 -19.24
N LEU A 97 12.61 13.55 -19.12
CA LEU A 97 12.07 14.36 -20.22
C LEU A 97 12.84 15.67 -20.29
N ASN A 98 13.40 15.98 -21.45
CA ASN A 98 14.09 17.26 -21.72
C ASN A 98 13.06 18.31 -22.16
N LEU A 99 13.02 19.46 -21.48
CA LEU A 99 12.05 20.54 -21.75
C LEU A 99 12.39 21.38 -22.99
N ASN A 100 13.57 21.23 -23.59
CA ASN A 100 13.93 21.97 -24.81
C ASN A 100 13.36 21.34 -26.08
N ASP A 101 13.35 20.01 -26.16
CA ASP A 101 12.97 19.26 -27.35
C ASP A 101 11.95 18.12 -27.10
N TYR A 102 11.54 17.95 -25.85
CA TYR A 102 10.64 16.87 -25.39
C TYR A 102 11.16 15.47 -25.67
N SER A 103 12.48 15.31 -25.84
CA SER A 103 13.09 13.98 -25.90
C SER A 103 12.97 13.28 -24.55
N LEU A 104 12.69 11.97 -24.57
CA LEU A 104 12.45 11.13 -23.40
C LEU A 104 13.47 10.01 -23.34
N GLU A 105 14.17 9.90 -22.23
CA GLU A 105 15.15 8.86 -21.92
C GLU A 105 14.65 8.00 -20.76
N LYS A 106 14.68 6.67 -20.92
CA LYS A 106 14.45 5.74 -19.80
C LYS A 106 15.75 5.60 -18.99
N LYS A 107 15.73 5.95 -17.72
CA LYS A 107 16.89 5.85 -16.84
C LYS A 107 17.05 4.43 -16.31
N TRP A 108 16.01 3.88 -15.72
CA TRP A 108 15.98 2.53 -15.15
C TRP A 108 14.55 2.00 -14.99
N ALA A 109 14.43 0.71 -14.76
CA ALA A 109 13.18 0.06 -14.34
C ALA A 109 13.49 -1.10 -13.40
N ILE A 110 12.64 -1.25 -12.40
CA ILE A 110 12.65 -2.40 -11.49
C ILE A 110 11.52 -3.34 -11.92
N PRO A 111 11.75 -4.68 -11.98
CA PRO A 111 10.72 -5.62 -12.41
C PRO A 111 9.40 -5.49 -11.63
N GLU A 112 8.29 -5.58 -12.34
CA GLU A 112 6.92 -5.25 -11.90
C GLU A 112 6.39 -6.11 -10.75
N ASN A 113 6.93 -7.29 -10.52
CA ASN A 113 6.38 -8.31 -9.61
C ASN A 113 6.59 -8.01 -8.12
N LEU A 114 7.13 -6.87 -7.77
CA LEU A 114 7.59 -6.60 -6.41
C LEU A 114 6.87 -5.44 -5.71
N CYS A 115 5.96 -4.74 -6.37
CA CYS A 115 5.41 -3.51 -5.77
C CYS A 115 3.96 -3.22 -6.19
N ASP A 116 3.08 -3.06 -5.22
CA ASP A 116 1.77 -2.44 -5.36
C ASP A 116 1.79 -0.95 -4.95
N GLU A 117 2.98 -0.39 -4.79
CA GLU A 117 3.22 0.96 -4.33
C GLU A 117 3.23 1.96 -5.47
N VAL A 118 2.63 3.12 -5.23
CA VAL A 118 2.51 4.24 -6.15
C VAL A 118 3.04 5.50 -5.48
N ALA A 119 3.70 6.36 -6.22
CA ALA A 119 4.07 7.68 -5.75
C ALA A 119 2.93 8.67 -5.97
N ALA A 120 2.75 9.62 -5.03
CA ALA A 120 1.86 10.76 -5.21
C ALA A 120 2.42 11.69 -6.30
N SER A 121 1.59 12.65 -6.75
CA SER A 121 1.81 13.43 -7.98
C SER A 121 3.16 14.13 -8.11
N THR A 122 3.77 14.58 -6.99
CA THR A 122 4.98 15.41 -7.03
C THR A 122 6.17 14.74 -6.35
N LEU A 123 7.31 14.80 -7.02
CA LEU A 123 8.64 14.57 -6.46
C LEU A 123 9.37 15.92 -6.30
N ILE A 124 9.87 16.19 -5.12
CA ILE A 124 10.72 17.36 -4.86
C ILE A 124 12.17 16.96 -5.14
N VAL A 125 12.68 17.39 -6.28
CA VAL A 125 14.07 17.11 -6.70
C VAL A 125 15.03 17.96 -5.87
N ASP A 126 16.05 17.33 -5.31
CA ASP A 126 17.07 18.01 -4.54
C ASP A 126 18.13 18.63 -5.47
N GLU A 127 18.07 19.93 -5.62
CA GLU A 127 19.02 20.66 -6.46
C GLU A 127 20.42 20.76 -5.81
N VAL A 128 20.51 20.63 -4.48
CA VAL A 128 21.76 20.69 -3.74
C VAL A 128 22.62 19.45 -4.03
N GLU A 129 21.99 18.31 -4.19
CA GLU A 129 22.64 17.04 -4.55
C GLU A 129 22.69 16.83 -6.08
N LYS A 130 22.74 17.91 -6.84
CA LYS A 130 22.83 17.92 -8.32
C LYS A 130 21.69 17.15 -9.02
N GLY A 131 20.53 17.04 -8.38
CA GLY A 131 19.38 16.35 -8.92
C GLY A 131 19.50 14.82 -8.90
N GLU A 132 20.37 14.25 -8.06
CA GLU A 132 20.52 12.79 -7.91
C GLU A 132 19.46 12.18 -7.00
N HIS A 133 18.79 13.01 -6.18
CA HIS A 133 17.78 12.58 -5.23
C HIS A 133 16.48 13.36 -5.37
N ALA A 134 15.38 12.72 -5.03
CA ALA A 134 14.07 13.37 -4.94
C ALA A 134 13.27 12.82 -3.75
N LYS A 135 12.51 13.70 -3.09
CA LYS A 135 11.59 13.31 -2.03
C LYS A 135 10.17 13.24 -2.55
N GLY A 136 9.44 12.18 -2.20
CA GLY A 136 8.07 11.96 -2.62
C GLY A 136 7.25 11.24 -1.56
N LEU A 137 5.93 11.31 -1.69
CA LEU A 137 5.00 10.54 -0.89
C LEU A 137 4.62 9.27 -1.64
N PHE A 138 4.67 8.13 -0.96
CA PHE A 138 4.37 6.81 -1.52
C PHE A 138 3.25 6.13 -0.75
N PHE A 139 2.41 5.38 -1.43
CA PHE A 139 1.30 4.64 -0.83
C PHE A 139 0.97 3.35 -1.59
N SER A 140 0.28 2.39 -0.95
CA SER A 140 -0.24 1.19 -1.62
C SER A 140 -1.57 1.49 -2.27
N SER A 141 -1.67 1.31 -3.59
CA SER A 141 -2.92 1.50 -4.34
C SER A 141 -3.88 0.31 -4.22
N GLY A 142 -3.41 -0.83 -3.70
CA GLY A 142 -4.24 -2.01 -3.43
C GLY A 142 -5.09 -1.91 -2.16
N ARG A 143 -5.05 -0.78 -1.42
CA ARG A 143 -5.75 -0.60 -0.14
C ARG A 143 -6.55 0.70 -0.12
N PHE A 144 -7.83 0.59 0.23
CA PHE A 144 -8.69 1.75 0.46
C PHE A 144 -8.15 2.64 1.61
N LEU A 145 -7.87 2.04 2.77
CA LEU A 145 -7.16 2.72 3.86
C LEU A 145 -5.68 2.46 3.70
N SER A 146 -4.98 3.47 3.25
CA SER A 146 -3.54 3.44 3.01
C SER A 146 -2.83 4.43 3.95
N SER A 147 -1.52 4.50 3.82
CA SER A 147 -0.69 5.49 4.49
C SER A 147 0.27 6.07 3.48
N LEU A 148 0.41 7.39 3.48
CA LEU A 148 1.49 8.04 2.77
C LEU A 148 2.76 7.92 3.58
N VAL A 149 3.83 7.52 2.92
CA VAL A 149 5.18 7.42 3.48
C VAL A 149 6.08 8.38 2.70
N LEU A 150 6.71 9.30 3.40
CA LEU A 150 7.73 10.15 2.76
C LEU A 150 8.98 9.31 2.52
N LYS A 151 9.45 9.28 1.28
CA LYS A 151 10.72 8.60 0.91
C LYS A 151 11.65 9.55 0.18
N ASP A 152 12.93 9.29 0.35
CA ASP A 152 14.00 9.79 -0.49
C ASP A 152 14.29 8.74 -1.56
N LEU A 153 14.24 9.14 -2.83
CA LEU A 153 14.45 8.31 -4.00
C LEU A 153 15.75 8.74 -4.69
N ASN A 154 16.69 7.83 -4.82
CA ASN A 154 17.86 8.03 -5.66
C ASN A 154 17.46 7.90 -7.13
N LEU A 155 17.60 8.97 -7.91
CA LEU A 155 17.16 9.05 -9.30
C LEU A 155 18.09 8.32 -10.28
N GLU A 156 19.28 7.91 -9.85
CA GLU A 156 20.23 7.18 -10.70
C GLU A 156 20.03 5.66 -10.64
N ASN A 157 19.62 5.12 -9.50
CA ASN A 157 19.53 3.67 -9.31
C ASN A 157 18.19 3.17 -8.72
N GLY A 158 17.27 4.05 -8.33
CA GLY A 158 15.97 3.70 -7.78
C GLY A 158 15.99 3.23 -6.33
N GLN A 159 17.08 3.42 -5.61
CA GLN A 159 17.15 3.10 -4.18
C GLN A 159 16.28 4.07 -3.40
N GLU A 160 15.49 3.54 -2.46
CA GLU A 160 14.56 4.30 -1.63
C GLU A 160 14.99 4.26 -0.16
N THR A 161 14.82 5.39 0.52
CA THR A 161 15.01 5.52 1.97
C THR A 161 13.76 6.10 2.59
N VAL A 162 13.18 5.43 3.58
CA VAL A 162 11.99 5.91 4.29
C VAL A 162 12.37 7.02 5.24
N LEU A 163 11.60 8.12 5.19
CA LEU A 163 11.80 9.32 6.02
C LEU A 163 10.54 9.58 6.86
N GLY A 164 10.71 9.81 8.17
CA GLY A 164 9.62 10.22 9.05
C GLY A 164 8.48 9.19 9.22
N ASP A 165 7.42 9.63 9.89
CA ASP A 165 6.24 8.83 10.16
C ASP A 165 5.28 8.74 8.98
N THR A 166 4.25 7.90 9.10
CA THR A 166 3.19 7.74 8.10
C THR A 166 2.09 8.77 8.28
N ILE A 167 1.48 9.18 7.16
CA ILE A 167 0.31 10.07 7.12
C ILE A 167 -0.91 9.24 6.70
N PRO A 168 -2.05 9.28 7.41
CA PRO A 168 -3.27 8.60 7.00
C PRO A 168 -3.73 9.06 5.62
N TYR A 169 -4.14 8.13 4.75
CA TYR A 169 -4.61 8.42 3.41
C TYR A 169 -5.74 7.48 2.98
N ILE A 170 -6.78 8.06 2.40
CA ILE A 170 -7.89 7.32 1.78
C ILE A 170 -7.69 7.35 0.28
N PHE A 171 -7.37 6.19 -0.30
CA PHE A 171 -7.19 6.05 -1.74
C PHE A 171 -8.50 5.61 -2.41
N LEU A 172 -9.03 6.47 -3.27
CA LEU A 172 -10.25 6.28 -4.06
C LEU A 172 -9.99 6.44 -5.56
N ASP A 173 -8.84 5.99 -6.03
CA ASP A 173 -8.41 6.11 -7.43
C ASP A 173 -8.58 7.56 -7.93
N VAL A 174 -9.41 7.78 -8.95
CA VAL A 174 -9.63 9.11 -9.56
C VAL A 174 -10.32 10.13 -8.65
N ASN A 175 -10.92 9.67 -7.56
CA ASN A 175 -11.65 10.50 -6.58
C ASN A 175 -10.81 10.85 -5.34
N SER A 176 -9.52 10.58 -5.39
CA SER A 176 -8.56 10.97 -4.36
C SER A 176 -7.30 11.55 -5.00
N HIS A 177 -6.59 12.36 -4.22
CA HIS A 177 -5.35 13.00 -4.66
C HIS A 177 -4.44 13.20 -3.47
N ALA A 178 -3.16 13.01 -3.67
CA ALA A 178 -2.12 13.38 -2.70
C ALA A 178 -1.00 14.14 -3.42
N ASP A 179 -0.43 15.10 -2.75
CA ASP A 179 0.65 15.93 -3.29
C ASP A 179 1.65 16.33 -2.22
N LEU A 180 2.86 16.66 -2.63
CA LEU A 180 3.95 17.13 -1.77
C LEU A 180 4.46 18.48 -2.25
N ILE A 181 4.51 19.46 -1.36
CA ILE A 181 4.98 20.81 -1.61
C ILE A 181 6.13 21.11 -0.65
N TYR A 182 7.20 21.69 -1.13
CA TYR A 182 8.30 22.18 -0.30
C TYR A 182 8.36 23.70 -0.31
N LEU A 183 8.30 24.31 0.87
CA LEU A 183 8.51 25.74 1.05
C LEU A 183 9.91 25.99 1.63
N ALA A 184 10.82 26.42 0.77
CA ALA A 184 12.22 26.67 1.14
C ALA A 184 12.37 27.77 2.21
N SER A 185 11.51 28.79 2.19
CA SER A 185 11.49 29.87 3.19
C SER A 185 11.19 29.39 4.59
N GLU A 186 10.39 28.33 4.73
CA GLU A 186 9.97 27.73 6.00
C GLU A 186 10.75 26.48 6.34
N LYS A 187 11.53 25.96 5.41
CA LYS A 187 12.20 24.65 5.52
C LYS A 187 11.23 23.56 5.92
N CYS A 188 10.09 23.50 5.23
CA CYS A 188 9.00 22.61 5.58
C CYS A 188 8.41 21.97 4.33
N TYR A 189 8.10 20.68 4.42
CA TYR A 189 7.28 19.97 3.46
C TYR A 189 5.82 20.00 3.91
N TYR A 190 4.93 20.17 2.96
CA TYR A 190 3.49 20.07 3.17
C TYR A 190 2.94 18.94 2.34
N ALA A 191 2.38 17.93 3.02
CA ALA A 191 1.64 16.87 2.37
C ALA A 191 0.16 17.26 2.33
N VAL A 192 -0.42 17.31 1.13
CA VAL A 192 -1.83 17.63 0.91
C VAL A 192 -2.53 16.37 0.48
N THR A 193 -3.63 16.00 1.16
CA THR A 193 -4.49 14.89 0.76
C THR A 193 -5.90 15.39 0.50
N VAL A 194 -6.53 14.86 -0.55
CA VAL A 194 -7.92 15.15 -0.90
C VAL A 194 -8.59 13.84 -1.23
N HIS A 195 -9.79 13.60 -0.73
CA HIS A 195 -10.60 12.45 -1.11
C HIS A 195 -12.09 12.78 -1.07
N GLN A 196 -12.85 12.09 -1.90
CA GLN A 196 -14.30 12.19 -1.92
C GLN A 196 -14.89 11.53 -0.68
N VAL A 197 -15.84 12.18 -0.01
CA VAL A 197 -16.54 11.65 1.16
C VAL A 197 -17.95 11.21 0.79
N GLU A 198 -18.90 12.11 0.72
CA GLU A 198 -20.29 11.80 0.41
C GLU A 198 -20.81 12.69 -0.73
N GLY A 199 -21.45 12.08 -1.72
CA GLY A 199 -21.95 12.79 -2.90
C GLY A 199 -20.82 13.47 -3.66
N ASN A 200 -20.91 14.79 -3.82
CA ASN A 200 -19.89 15.62 -4.47
C ASN A 200 -18.99 16.38 -3.47
N ASN A 201 -19.02 16.00 -2.20
CA ASN A 201 -18.20 16.62 -1.18
C ASN A 201 -16.81 15.98 -1.13
N TYR A 202 -15.81 16.81 -0.82
CA TYR A 202 -14.42 16.37 -0.68
C TYR A 202 -13.87 16.82 0.67
N GLU A 203 -13.08 15.97 1.29
CA GLU A 203 -12.28 16.32 2.47
C GLU A 203 -10.84 16.56 2.03
N ALA A 204 -10.24 17.64 2.54
CA ALA A 204 -8.86 17.99 2.29
C ALA A 204 -8.11 18.16 3.62
N ASN A 205 -6.95 17.51 3.74
CA ASN A 205 -6.08 17.60 4.90
C ASN A 205 -4.68 18.07 4.49
N ILE A 206 -4.05 18.88 5.35
CA ILE A 206 -2.70 19.37 5.15
C ILE A 206 -1.86 19.00 6.36
N TYR A 207 -0.74 18.34 6.10
CA TYR A 207 0.23 17.91 7.11
C TYR A 207 1.55 18.62 6.87
N SER A 208 2.17 19.16 7.93
CA SER A 208 3.48 19.81 7.87
C SER A 208 4.57 18.87 8.37
N ILE A 209 5.69 18.80 7.65
CA ILE A 209 6.85 17.97 7.97
C ILE A 209 8.08 18.86 7.95
N ALA A 210 8.67 19.11 9.12
CA ALA A 210 9.85 19.97 9.22
C ALA A 210 11.08 19.35 8.53
N SER A 211 11.85 20.16 7.81
CA SER A 211 13.13 19.75 7.21
C SER A 211 14.30 20.17 8.12
N PRO A 212 15.39 19.37 8.21
CA PRO A 212 15.61 18.09 7.51
C PRO A 212 14.82 16.93 8.09
N VAL A 213 14.26 16.08 7.23
CA VAL A 213 13.59 14.85 7.64
C VAL A 213 14.64 13.76 7.74
N LEU A 214 14.77 13.16 8.90
CA LEU A 214 15.77 12.10 9.15
C LEU A 214 15.22 10.73 8.72
N PRO A 215 16.09 9.84 8.21
CA PRO A 215 15.72 8.45 7.99
C PRO A 215 15.19 7.83 9.28
N ILE A 216 14.14 7.04 9.19
CA ILE A 216 13.74 6.19 10.30
C ILE A 216 14.88 5.22 10.52
N GLN A 217 15.63 5.44 11.58
CA GLN A 217 16.53 4.41 12.07
C GLN A 217 15.63 3.24 12.45
N ASN A 218 15.76 2.12 11.75
CA ASN A 218 15.17 0.87 12.19
C ASN A 218 15.65 0.66 13.62
N ILE A 219 14.86 1.10 14.59
CA ILE A 219 14.98 0.62 15.95
C ILE A 219 14.64 -0.86 15.76
N THR A 220 15.68 -1.68 15.58
CA THR A 220 15.55 -3.11 15.78
C THR A 220 15.07 -3.20 17.23
N VAL A 221 13.76 -3.27 17.41
CA VAL A 221 13.17 -3.80 18.61
C VAL A 221 13.77 -5.19 18.65
N GLN A 222 14.85 -5.32 19.40
CA GLN A 222 15.41 -6.61 19.74
C GLN A 222 14.29 -7.27 20.51
N GLU A 223 13.41 -7.96 19.79
CA GLU A 223 12.44 -8.86 20.39
C GLU A 223 13.27 -9.78 21.27
N ASN A 224 13.20 -9.52 22.55
CA ASN A 224 13.92 -10.30 23.54
C ASN A 224 13.22 -11.66 23.64
N ARG A 225 13.26 -12.42 22.52
CA ARG A 225 12.76 -13.81 22.41
C ARG A 225 13.36 -14.71 23.48
N GLY A 226 14.52 -14.32 24.03
CA GLY A 226 15.17 -15.07 25.07
C GLY A 226 14.43 -15.06 26.42
N THR A 227 13.64 -14.06 26.73
CA THR A 227 12.97 -13.96 28.03
C THR A 227 11.70 -14.83 28.09
N TRP A 228 10.96 -14.93 26.99
CA TRP A 228 9.76 -15.78 26.92
C TRP A 228 10.09 -17.27 27.05
N TRP A 229 11.17 -17.73 26.42
CA TRP A 229 11.63 -19.11 26.54
C TRP A 229 12.08 -19.43 27.98
N LYS A 230 12.73 -18.49 28.67
CA LYS A 230 13.09 -18.66 30.09
C LYS A 230 11.86 -18.76 30.99
N LEU A 231 10.84 -17.93 30.77
CA LEU A 231 9.57 -18.02 31.50
C LEU A 231 8.83 -19.33 31.22
N LEU A 232 8.82 -19.78 29.96
CA LEU A 232 8.22 -21.07 29.57
C LEU A 232 8.95 -22.24 30.23
N PHE A 233 10.28 -22.22 30.27
CA PHE A 233 11.09 -23.23 30.98
C PHE A 233 10.82 -23.23 32.50
N ILE A 234 10.71 -22.07 33.11
CA ILE A 234 10.37 -21.96 34.55
C ILE A 234 8.99 -22.55 34.82
N CYS A 235 7.99 -22.25 34.00
CA CYS A 235 6.63 -22.81 34.14
C CYS A 235 6.63 -24.34 33.99
N ILE A 236 7.38 -24.92 33.03
CA ILE A 236 7.50 -26.35 32.81
C ILE A 236 8.19 -27.02 34.02
N CYS A 237 9.24 -26.41 34.56
CA CYS A 237 9.94 -26.94 35.75
C CYS A 237 9.04 -26.91 36.99
N VAL A 238 8.28 -25.86 37.22
CA VAL A 238 7.32 -25.75 38.34
C VAL A 238 6.19 -26.76 38.19
N ALA A 239 5.64 -26.93 37.00
CA ALA A 239 4.61 -27.95 36.73
C ALA A 239 5.15 -29.38 36.88
N GLY A 240 6.40 -29.63 36.45
CA GLY A 240 7.08 -30.91 36.61
C GLY A 240 7.30 -31.28 38.10
N LEU A 241 7.79 -30.35 38.91
CA LEU A 241 7.98 -30.55 40.36
C LEU A 241 6.66 -30.70 41.09
N GLY A 242 5.61 -29.97 40.71
CA GLY A 242 4.26 -30.14 41.25
C GLY A 242 3.67 -31.50 40.92
N GLY A 243 3.87 -32.01 39.70
CA GLY A 243 3.44 -33.35 39.26
C GLY A 243 4.13 -34.48 40.00
N ILE A 244 5.45 -34.37 40.26
CA ILE A 244 6.22 -35.36 41.05
C ILE A 244 5.75 -35.34 42.51
N GLY A 245 5.56 -34.15 43.11
CA GLY A 245 5.03 -34.02 44.47
C GLY A 245 3.63 -34.59 44.64
N TRP A 246 2.75 -34.40 43.62
CA TRP A 246 1.40 -34.99 43.62
C TRP A 246 1.42 -36.52 43.46
N ARG A 247 2.30 -37.06 42.59
CA ARG A 247 2.49 -38.51 42.44
C ARG A 247 3.00 -39.16 43.73
N LEU A 248 4.00 -38.57 44.38
CA LEU A 248 4.53 -39.06 45.64
C LEU A 248 3.48 -39.04 46.78
N LYS A 249 2.65 -37.99 46.79
CA LYS A 249 1.56 -37.87 47.77
C LYS A 249 0.42 -38.89 47.51
N ASN A 250 0.18 -39.20 46.24
CA ASN A 250 -0.86 -40.19 45.86
C ASN A 250 -0.39 -41.63 46.05
N SER A 251 0.92 -41.92 45.80
CA SER A 251 1.51 -43.23 46.11
C SER A 251 1.42 -43.57 47.61
N ARG A 252 1.69 -42.59 48.50
CA ARG A 252 1.53 -42.77 49.95
C ARG A 252 0.09 -42.93 50.42
N LYS A 253 -0.91 -42.57 49.58
CA LYS A 253 -2.34 -42.86 49.82
C LYS A 253 -2.77 -44.25 49.37
N HIS A 254 -2.07 -44.83 48.35
CA HIS A 254 -2.34 -46.17 47.86
C HIS A 254 -1.83 -47.23 48.84
N ASP A 255 -0.61 -47.04 49.39
CA ASP A 255 -0.05 -47.95 50.40
C ASP A 255 -0.85 -47.99 51.71
N LYS A 256 -1.65 -46.94 52.01
CA LYS A 256 -2.58 -46.96 53.16
C LYS A 256 -3.94 -47.60 52.86
N LYS A 257 -4.34 -47.78 51.58
CA LYS A 257 -5.59 -48.43 51.20
C LYS A 257 -5.45 -49.93 51.02
N GLU A 258 -4.26 -50.46 50.64
CA GLU A 258 -4.02 -51.92 50.58
C GLU A 258 -3.92 -52.58 51.92
N ALA A 259 -3.69 -51.87 53.00
CA ALA A 259 -3.66 -52.44 54.36
C ALA A 259 -5.05 -52.52 54.99
N ILE A 260 -6.15 -52.14 54.36
CA ILE A 260 -7.53 -52.19 54.91
C ILE A 260 -8.49 -53.05 54.07
N SER A 261 -8.07 -53.61 52.93
CA SER A 261 -8.98 -54.41 52.07
C SER A 261 -8.73 -55.94 52.06
N ILE A 262 -8.11 -56.51 53.11
CA ILE A 262 -8.12 -57.93 53.33
C ILE A 262 -9.18 -58.27 54.42
N SER A 263 -10.39 -57.83 54.21
CA SER A 263 -11.54 -58.24 55.06
C SER A 263 -12.80 -57.70 54.38
N GLN A 264 -13.25 -58.34 53.35
CA GLN A 264 -14.66 -58.50 52.94
C GLN A 264 -14.68 -58.88 51.45
N GLN A 265 -14.35 -60.11 51.19
CA GLN A 265 -14.96 -60.93 50.14
C GLN A 265 -16.24 -61.42 50.66
N ASP A 266 -17.31 -61.24 49.93
CA ASP A 266 -18.47 -62.03 49.63
C ASP A 266 -19.71 -61.13 49.52
N ILE A 267 -20.44 -61.50 48.51
CA ILE A 267 -21.87 -61.28 48.30
C ILE A 267 -22.25 -60.43 47.06
N CYS A 268 -22.74 -61.25 46.09
CA CYS A 268 -23.77 -61.07 45.03
C CYS A 268 -23.39 -60.21 43.80
N GLU A 269 -23.14 -60.79 42.67
CA GLU A 269 -24.00 -61.40 41.61
C GLU A 269 -25.33 -60.71 41.30
N LYS A 270 -25.52 -60.50 39.96
CA LYS A 270 -26.74 -60.23 39.18
C LYS A 270 -27.20 -58.78 39.04
N GLU A 271 -27.44 -58.29 37.87
CA GLU A 271 -28.28 -58.61 36.72
C GLU A 271 -27.91 -57.64 35.59
N GLU A 272 -27.65 -58.12 34.39
CA GLU A 272 -28.46 -58.05 33.16
C GLU A 272 -29.15 -56.72 32.95
N GLY A 273 -28.97 -56.03 31.86
CA GLY A 273 -29.18 -56.31 30.49
C GLY A 273 -29.66 -55.11 29.73
N VAL A 274 -29.24 -55.00 28.53
CA VAL A 274 -30.04 -54.73 27.32
C VAL A 274 -30.54 -53.35 26.99
N VAL A 275 -30.35 -53.03 25.67
CA VAL A 275 -31.06 -52.14 24.75
C VAL A 275 -30.30 -50.86 24.38
N SER A 276 -29.58 -50.86 23.28
CA SER A 276 -29.85 -50.76 21.83
C SER A 276 -30.20 -49.34 21.32
N ASP A 277 -29.37 -48.97 20.36
CA ASP A 277 -29.72 -48.25 19.10
C ASP A 277 -30.75 -47.15 19.13
N ILE A 278 -30.40 -46.06 18.40
CA ILE A 278 -31.16 -45.53 17.28
C ILE A 278 -30.73 -44.07 16.96
N ASN A 279 -30.34 -43.92 15.69
CA ASN A 279 -30.40 -42.74 14.78
C ASN A 279 -29.32 -41.66 14.89
N SER A 280 -28.35 -41.59 13.97
CA SER A 280 -28.35 -41.39 12.49
C SER A 280 -29.22 -40.22 12.01
N GLU A 281 -28.53 -39.37 11.27
CA GLU A 281 -29.05 -38.53 10.20
C GLU A 281 -29.90 -37.30 10.56
N LYS A 282 -29.32 -36.17 10.22
CA LYS A 282 -29.91 -35.01 9.54
C LYS A 282 -28.98 -33.79 9.79
N GLU A 283 -28.59 -32.95 8.95
CA GLU A 283 -28.88 -32.61 7.55
C GLU A 283 -27.83 -31.59 7.12
N ILE A 284 -27.25 -31.86 5.98
CA ILE A 284 -26.56 -30.87 5.16
C ILE A 284 -27.68 -30.16 4.40
N GLN A 285 -27.84 -28.85 4.56
CA GLN A 285 -28.35 -27.96 3.50
C GLN A 285 -28.41 -26.51 3.98
N GLU A 286 -28.14 -25.64 3.02
CA GLU A 286 -28.39 -24.19 2.97
C GLU A 286 -27.30 -23.26 3.51
N ASN A 287 -26.49 -22.80 2.56
CA ASN A 287 -26.22 -21.38 2.35
C ASN A 287 -25.55 -21.13 0.99
N ASP A 288 -26.30 -21.38 -0.08
CA ASP A 288 -26.16 -20.68 -1.34
C ASP A 288 -27.28 -19.65 -1.41
N HIS A 289 -26.96 -18.36 -1.23
CA HIS A 289 -27.67 -17.21 -1.74
C HIS A 289 -27.11 -15.94 -1.10
N LEU A 290 -26.22 -15.28 -1.82
CA LEU A 290 -26.06 -13.81 -1.72
C LEU A 290 -24.97 -13.33 -2.71
N TYR A 291 -25.26 -13.45 -4.00
CA TYR A 291 -24.61 -12.61 -5.02
C TYR A 291 -25.57 -12.46 -6.20
N SER A 292 -26.44 -11.45 -6.15
CA SER A 292 -26.97 -10.85 -7.37
C SER A 292 -27.58 -9.49 -7.03
N SER A 293 -27.21 -8.51 -7.81
CA SER A 293 -27.81 -7.19 -8.00
C SER A 293 -26.96 -6.00 -7.56
N PHE A 294 -26.15 -5.52 -8.47
CA PHE A 294 -25.93 -4.10 -8.68
C PHE A 294 -26.04 -3.82 -10.18
N GLU A 295 -27.25 -3.54 -10.62
CA GLU A 295 -27.50 -2.84 -11.89
C GLU A 295 -27.28 -1.34 -11.64
N ALA A 296 -26.48 -0.72 -12.52
CA ALA A 296 -26.30 0.72 -12.61
C ALA A 296 -27.46 1.35 -13.38
N PRO A 297 -27.99 2.50 -13.00
CA PRO A 297 -28.93 3.26 -13.84
C PRO A 297 -28.19 4.07 -14.90
N VAL A 298 -28.83 4.16 -16.03
CA VAL A 298 -28.54 4.85 -17.29
C VAL A 298 -28.20 6.35 -17.11
#